data_3bd42cf83a652b122e066ccd3455bc3c
#
_entry.id   3bd42cf83a652b122e066ccd3455bc3c
#
_cell.length_a   1.000
_cell.length_b   1.000
_cell.length_c   1.000
_cell.angle_alpha   90.00
_cell.angle_beta   90.00
_cell.angle_gamma   90.00
#
_symmetry.space_group_name_H-M   'P 1'
#
loop_
_entity.id
_entity.type
_entity.pdbx_description
1 polymer ?
#
loop_
_entity_poly.entity_id
_entity_poly.type
_entity_poly.pdbx_seq_one_letter_code
_entity_poly.pdbx_strand_id
1 'polypeptide(L)'
;MHIYVDADACPVIGIVERIAKSHNIAVTLLCDTNHYLTSDYSEVVYVGAGADAVDFKLISLCEKGDLVVTQDYGVAAMALSKGAYAIHQSGKWYTNENIDFMLILLYHIFRQNNFYFEVSVYETS
;
A
#
# COMPACT_ATOMS: atom_id res chain seq x y z
N MET A 1 16.36 1.96 5.53
CA MET A 1 15.14 1.81 4.71
C MET A 1 14.73 0.36 4.68
N HIS A 2 13.46 0.11 4.81
CA HIS A 2 12.84 -1.20 4.67
C HIS A 2 11.71 -1.07 3.65
N ILE A 3 11.52 -2.06 2.80
CA ILE A 3 10.44 -2.04 1.80
C ILE A 3 9.33 -2.96 2.25
N TYR A 4 8.11 -2.43 2.34
CA TYR A 4 6.89 -3.19 2.64
C TYR A 4 6.03 -3.24 1.40
N VAL A 5 5.62 -4.43 1.01
CA VAL A 5 4.81 -4.65 -0.19
C VAL A 5 3.44 -5.18 0.20
N ASP A 6 2.40 -4.48 -0.23
CA ASP A 6 1.04 -5.00 -0.23
C ASP A 6 0.98 -6.03 -1.37
N ALA A 7 1.20 -7.30 -1.00
CA ALA A 7 1.58 -8.32 -1.96
C ALA A 7 0.40 -9.00 -2.65
N ASP A 8 -0.82 -8.82 -2.16
CA ASP A 8 -1.99 -9.41 -2.80
C ASP A 8 -2.19 -8.79 -4.18
N ALA A 9 -2.17 -9.65 -5.19
CA ALA A 9 -2.31 -9.24 -6.59
C ALA A 9 -1.23 -8.25 -7.08
N CYS A 10 -0.05 -8.23 -6.46
CA CYS A 10 1.05 -7.38 -6.90
C CYS A 10 1.89 -8.10 -7.97
N PRO A 11 1.92 -7.62 -9.23
CA PRO A 11 2.64 -8.28 -10.30
C PRO A 11 4.13 -7.99 -10.33
N VAL A 12 4.63 -7.08 -9.48
CA VAL A 12 6.02 -6.58 -9.56
C VAL A 12 6.90 -7.03 -8.40
N ILE A 13 6.48 -8.03 -7.63
CA ILE A 13 7.24 -8.52 -6.47
C ILE A 13 8.68 -8.89 -6.88
N GLY A 14 8.84 -9.63 -7.97
CA GLY A 14 10.15 -10.05 -8.43
C GLY A 14 11.07 -8.88 -8.78
N ILE A 15 10.52 -7.82 -9.35
CA ILE A 15 11.29 -6.61 -9.67
C ILE A 15 11.72 -5.91 -8.39
N VAL A 16 10.80 -5.77 -7.44
CA VAL A 16 11.10 -5.14 -6.14
C VAL A 16 12.21 -5.89 -5.43
N GLU A 17 12.12 -7.22 -5.35
CA GLU A 17 13.12 -8.06 -4.69
C GLU A 17 14.48 -7.95 -5.37
N ARG A 18 14.52 -7.97 -6.70
CA ARG A 18 15.79 -7.87 -7.43
C ARG A 18 16.50 -6.56 -7.15
N ILE A 19 15.78 -5.45 -7.18
CA ILE A 19 16.34 -4.13 -6.92
C ILE A 19 16.76 -4.00 -5.46
N ALA A 20 15.91 -4.44 -4.54
CA ALA A 20 16.22 -4.38 -3.11
C ALA A 20 17.44 -5.19 -2.77
N LYS A 21 17.59 -6.39 -3.32
CA LYS A 21 18.72 -7.26 -3.10
C LYS A 21 20.02 -6.61 -3.57
N SER A 22 20.00 -5.94 -4.73
CA SER A 22 21.18 -5.26 -5.26
C SER A 22 21.61 -4.08 -4.40
N HIS A 23 20.74 -3.55 -3.56
CA HIS A 23 21.02 -2.44 -2.66
C HIS A 23 21.06 -2.85 -1.19
N ASN A 24 21.01 -4.14 -0.90
CA ASN A 24 21.00 -4.68 0.47
C ASN A 24 19.83 -4.12 1.31
N ILE A 25 18.67 -3.97 0.71
CA ILE A 25 17.47 -3.48 1.39
C ILE A 25 16.55 -4.66 1.70
N ALA A 26 16.15 -4.77 2.95
CA ALA A 26 15.21 -5.82 3.38
C ALA A 26 13.80 -5.54 2.83
N VAL A 27 13.09 -6.60 2.47
CA VAL A 27 11.73 -6.55 1.96
C VAL A 27 10.83 -7.44 2.80
N THR A 28 9.66 -6.93 3.14
CA THR A 28 8.59 -7.71 3.76
C THR A 28 7.38 -7.70 2.83
N LEU A 29 6.93 -8.89 2.48
CA LEU A 29 5.72 -9.10 1.68
C LEU A 29 4.56 -9.41 2.62
N LEU A 30 3.50 -8.59 2.57
CA LEU A 30 2.33 -8.82 3.40
C LEU A 30 1.17 -9.29 2.52
N CYS A 31 0.53 -10.38 2.90
CA CYS A 31 -0.60 -10.94 2.19
C CYS A 31 -1.61 -11.54 3.17
N ASP A 32 -2.83 -11.76 2.69
CA ASP A 32 -3.83 -12.42 3.51
C ASP A 32 -3.62 -13.95 3.52
N THR A 33 -4.33 -14.63 4.42
CA THR A 33 -4.17 -16.08 4.59
C THR A 33 -4.74 -16.90 3.45
N ASN A 34 -5.45 -16.28 2.50
CA ASN A 34 -6.00 -16.95 1.33
C ASN A 34 -5.01 -17.05 0.18
N HIS A 35 -3.87 -16.37 0.29
CA HIS A 35 -2.84 -16.39 -0.72
C HIS A 35 -1.64 -17.19 -0.24
N TYR A 36 -1.07 -17.97 -1.15
CA TYR A 36 0.17 -18.70 -0.89
C TYR A 36 1.31 -18.01 -1.61
N LEU A 37 2.26 -17.51 -0.83
CA LEU A 37 3.37 -16.74 -1.35
C LEU A 37 4.65 -17.20 -0.66
N THR A 38 5.68 -17.49 -1.46
CA THR A 38 6.99 -17.84 -0.96
C THR A 38 8.04 -16.92 -1.56
N SER A 39 9.13 -16.73 -0.85
CA SER A 39 10.26 -15.93 -1.33
C SER A 39 11.55 -16.44 -0.74
N ASP A 40 12.61 -16.44 -1.56
CA ASP A 40 13.96 -16.77 -1.11
C ASP A 40 14.67 -15.57 -0.49
N TYR A 41 14.14 -14.37 -0.70
CA TYR A 41 14.78 -13.13 -0.25
C TYR A 41 13.97 -12.42 0.83
N SER A 42 12.67 -12.25 0.62
CA SER A 42 11.81 -11.44 1.46
C SER A 42 11.26 -12.23 2.64
N GLU A 43 11.00 -11.54 3.74
CA GLU A 43 10.14 -12.05 4.77
C GLU A 43 8.70 -12.02 4.27
N VAL A 44 7.95 -13.11 4.46
CA VAL A 44 6.54 -13.17 4.10
C VAL A 44 5.72 -13.17 5.38
N VAL A 45 4.84 -12.19 5.50
CA VAL A 45 3.95 -12.06 6.66
C VAL A 45 2.52 -12.33 6.21
N TYR A 46 1.93 -13.38 6.76
CA TYR A 46 0.53 -13.69 6.55
C TYR A 46 -0.31 -13.02 7.62
N VAL A 47 -1.28 -12.24 7.19
CA VAL A 47 -2.18 -11.52 8.09
C VAL A 47 -3.54 -12.20 8.02
N GLY A 48 -4.30 -12.17 9.10
CA GLY A 48 -5.61 -12.81 9.16
C GLY A 48 -6.55 -12.36 8.04
N ALA A 49 -7.60 -13.14 7.78
CA ALA A 49 -8.55 -12.86 6.72
C ALA A 49 -9.20 -11.48 6.89
N GLY A 50 -9.42 -10.80 5.77
CA GLY A 50 -10.03 -9.49 5.73
C GLY A 50 -9.16 -8.48 4.99
N ALA A 51 -9.78 -7.68 4.12
CA ALA A 51 -9.07 -6.73 3.28
C ALA A 51 -8.27 -5.70 4.08
N ASP A 52 -8.80 -5.29 5.23
CA ASP A 52 -8.17 -4.25 6.04
C ASP A 52 -7.04 -4.77 6.92
N ALA A 53 -6.94 -6.08 7.13
CA ALA A 53 -5.94 -6.65 8.02
C ALA A 53 -4.51 -6.43 7.50
N VAL A 54 -4.31 -6.59 6.18
CA VAL A 54 -3.02 -6.34 5.54
C VAL A 54 -2.66 -4.85 5.67
N ASP A 55 -3.61 -3.97 5.39
CA ASP A 55 -3.41 -2.52 5.46
C ASP A 55 -2.97 -2.08 6.85
N PHE A 56 -3.67 -2.51 7.90
CA PHE A 56 -3.34 -2.16 9.27
C PHE A 56 -1.96 -2.68 9.67
N LYS A 57 -1.66 -3.92 9.32
CA LYS A 57 -0.37 -4.51 9.67
C LYS A 57 0.77 -3.79 8.97
N LEU A 58 0.61 -3.51 7.67
CA LEU A 58 1.61 -2.82 6.89
C LEU A 58 1.92 -1.45 7.48
N ILE A 59 0.89 -0.66 7.78
CA ILE A 59 1.07 0.67 8.33
C ILE A 59 1.65 0.61 9.75
N SER A 60 1.29 -0.40 10.54
CA SER A 60 1.86 -0.55 11.88
C SER A 60 3.36 -0.83 11.86
N LEU A 61 3.84 -1.53 10.84
CA LEU A 61 5.26 -1.86 10.70
C LEU A 61 6.07 -0.74 10.05
N CYS A 62 5.44 0.04 9.18
CA CYS A 62 6.11 1.08 8.42
C CYS A 62 6.59 2.22 9.32
N GLU A 63 7.80 2.70 9.07
CA GLU A 63 8.40 3.79 9.81
C GLU A 63 8.88 4.88 8.86
N LYS A 64 9.21 6.04 9.41
CA LYS A 64 9.76 7.16 8.65
C LYS A 64 10.96 6.70 7.82
N GLY A 65 10.97 7.06 6.56
CA GLY A 65 12.07 6.72 5.63
C GLY A 65 11.94 5.36 4.96
N ASP A 66 10.93 4.57 5.33
CA ASP A 66 10.66 3.30 4.65
C ASP A 66 9.91 3.53 3.33
N LEU A 67 9.83 2.48 2.52
CA LEU A 67 9.12 2.50 1.24
C LEU A 67 7.97 1.51 1.27
N VAL A 68 6.79 1.96 0.86
CA VAL A 68 5.60 1.13 0.74
C VAL A 68 5.22 0.99 -0.73
N VAL A 69 5.03 -0.24 -1.18
CA VAL A 69 4.55 -0.55 -2.53
C VAL A 69 3.09 -0.99 -2.41
N THR A 70 2.18 -0.19 -2.92
CA THR A 70 0.73 -0.47 -2.82
C THR A 70 -0.03 0.17 -3.96
N GLN A 71 -1.15 -0.45 -4.34
CA GLN A 71 -2.11 0.15 -5.26
C GLN A 71 -3.27 0.85 -4.53
N ASP A 72 -3.27 0.83 -3.20
CA ASP A 72 -4.32 1.40 -2.37
C ASP A 72 -3.96 2.82 -1.94
N TYR A 73 -4.77 3.80 -2.37
CA TYR A 73 -4.51 5.21 -2.05
C TYR A 73 -4.59 5.50 -0.56
N GLY A 74 -5.45 4.79 0.16
CA GLY A 74 -5.57 4.96 1.62
C GLY A 74 -4.31 4.53 2.35
N VAL A 75 -3.76 3.39 1.96
CA VAL A 75 -2.48 2.90 2.50
C VAL A 75 -1.35 3.87 2.17
N ALA A 76 -1.30 4.33 0.92
CA ALA A 76 -0.28 5.29 0.49
C ALA A 76 -0.37 6.59 1.29
N ALA A 77 -1.57 7.11 1.51
CA ALA A 77 -1.78 8.33 2.29
C ALA A 77 -1.29 8.15 3.74
N MET A 78 -1.59 7.02 4.36
CA MET A 78 -1.13 6.73 5.73
C MET A 78 0.39 6.61 5.79
N ALA A 79 1.00 5.95 4.80
CA ALA A 79 2.46 5.84 4.73
C ALA A 79 3.12 7.21 4.62
N LEU A 80 2.61 8.06 3.73
CA LEU A 80 3.13 9.43 3.57
C LEU A 80 3.01 10.23 4.85
N SER A 81 1.90 10.08 5.59
CA SER A 81 1.70 10.80 6.85
C SER A 81 2.68 10.38 7.94
N LYS A 82 3.22 9.17 7.85
CA LYS A 82 4.28 8.69 8.76
C LYS A 82 5.69 9.11 8.31
N GLY A 83 5.82 9.79 7.20
CA GLY A 83 7.11 10.17 6.64
C GLY A 83 7.78 9.08 5.83
N ALA A 84 7.04 8.04 5.45
CA ALA A 84 7.52 7.02 4.53
C ALA A 84 7.27 7.45 3.09
N TYR A 85 7.91 6.75 2.16
CA TYR A 85 7.66 6.90 0.73
C TYR A 85 6.62 5.87 0.30
N ALA A 86 5.84 6.18 -0.71
CA ALA A 86 4.88 5.24 -1.26
C ALA A 86 4.93 5.27 -2.78
N ILE A 87 4.88 4.09 -3.39
CA ILE A 87 4.93 3.93 -4.83
C ILE A 87 3.86 2.95 -5.29
N HIS A 88 3.22 3.26 -6.40
CA HIS A 88 2.28 2.35 -7.05
C HIS A 88 3.07 1.28 -7.82
N GLN A 89 2.47 0.11 -7.99
CA GLN A 89 3.11 -1.00 -8.73
C GLN A 89 3.47 -0.63 -10.18
N SER A 90 2.88 0.40 -10.74
CA SER A 90 3.23 0.93 -12.08
C SER A 90 4.53 1.73 -12.10
N GLY A 91 5.11 2.00 -10.93
CA GLY A 91 6.29 2.84 -10.80
C GLY A 91 5.99 4.32 -10.54
N LYS A 92 4.73 4.68 -10.46
CA LYS A 92 4.34 6.06 -10.18
C LYS A 92 4.40 6.34 -8.69
N TRP A 93 5.12 7.39 -8.32
CA TRP A 93 5.22 7.81 -6.93
C TRP A 93 3.92 8.44 -6.45
N TYR A 94 3.54 8.11 -5.21
CA TYR A 94 2.50 8.86 -4.52
C TYR A 94 3.14 10.07 -3.85
N THR A 95 2.49 11.21 -3.99
CA THR A 95 2.88 12.44 -3.31
C THR A 95 1.65 12.98 -2.58
N ASN A 96 1.84 13.87 -1.61
CA ASN A 96 0.71 14.48 -0.94
C ASN A 96 -0.23 15.17 -1.92
N GLU A 97 0.32 15.79 -2.95
CA GLU A 97 -0.47 16.49 -3.95
C GLU A 97 -1.32 15.56 -4.81
N ASN A 98 -0.74 14.45 -5.33
CA ASN A 98 -1.52 13.54 -6.17
C ASN A 98 -2.50 12.68 -5.36
N ILE A 99 -2.19 12.37 -4.10
CA ILE A 99 -3.12 11.70 -3.21
C ILE A 99 -4.36 12.55 -2.98
N ASP A 100 -4.18 13.82 -2.68
CA ASP A 100 -5.31 14.75 -2.47
C ASP A 100 -6.18 14.85 -3.72
N PHE A 101 -5.55 14.99 -4.89
CA PHE A 101 -6.27 15.03 -6.16
C PHE A 101 -7.07 13.76 -6.40
N MET A 102 -6.47 12.60 -6.16
CA MET A 102 -7.15 11.31 -6.36
C MET A 102 -8.33 11.13 -5.42
N LEU A 103 -8.20 11.57 -4.17
CA LEU A 103 -9.30 11.50 -3.20
C LEU A 103 -10.46 12.41 -3.63
N ILE A 104 -10.15 13.60 -4.11
CA ILE A 104 -11.17 14.54 -4.63
C ILE A 104 -11.86 13.94 -5.85
N LEU A 105 -11.11 13.32 -6.75
CA LEU A 105 -11.67 12.69 -7.94
C LEU A 105 -12.62 11.54 -7.57
N LEU A 106 -12.22 10.69 -6.64
CA LEU A 106 -13.07 9.60 -6.14
C LEU A 106 -14.35 10.12 -5.50
N TYR A 107 -14.24 11.19 -4.73
CA TYR A 107 -15.40 11.84 -4.11
C TYR A 107 -16.43 12.24 -5.19
N HIS A 108 -15.99 12.90 -6.26
CA HIS A 108 -16.88 13.33 -7.33
C HIS A 108 -17.49 12.17 -8.10
N ILE A 109 -16.69 11.12 -8.35
CA ILE A 109 -17.19 9.92 -9.02
C ILE A 109 -18.29 9.25 -8.20
N PHE A 110 -18.09 9.08 -6.90
CA PHE A 110 -19.07 8.46 -6.03
C PHE A 110 -20.36 9.28 -5.95
N ARG A 111 -20.25 10.59 -5.91
CA ARG A 111 -21.44 11.45 -5.90
C ARG A 111 -22.26 11.30 -7.17
N GLN A 112 -21.62 11.26 -8.32
CA GLN A 112 -22.33 11.12 -9.60
C GLN A 112 -23.02 9.77 -9.74
N ASN A 113 -22.51 8.74 -9.07
CA ASN A 113 -23.07 7.39 -9.12
C ASN A 113 -23.96 7.07 -7.91
N ASN A 114 -24.35 8.07 -7.13
CA ASN A 114 -25.21 7.91 -5.95
C ASN A 114 -24.61 7.02 -4.84
N PHE A 115 -23.30 7.03 -4.68
CA PHE A 115 -22.64 6.33 -3.57
C PHE A 115 -22.51 7.26 -2.36
N TYR A 116 -23.62 7.86 -1.94
CA TYR A 116 -23.62 8.85 -0.86
C TYR A 116 -23.17 8.27 0.48
N PHE A 117 -23.42 6.99 0.69
CA PHE A 117 -23.02 6.34 1.94
C PHE A 117 -21.49 6.34 2.08
N GLU A 118 -20.77 5.92 1.05
CA GLU A 118 -19.31 5.89 1.06
C GLU A 118 -18.71 7.29 1.17
N VAL A 119 -19.27 8.24 0.46
CA VAL A 119 -18.85 9.65 0.51
C VAL A 119 -19.04 10.21 1.91
N SER A 120 -20.15 9.90 2.56
CA SER A 120 -20.44 10.34 3.92
C SER A 120 -19.37 9.87 4.92
N VAL A 121 -18.87 8.65 4.76
CA VAL A 121 -17.78 8.12 5.60
C VAL A 121 -16.51 8.96 5.43
N TYR A 122 -16.17 9.31 4.20
CA TYR A 122 -14.99 10.13 3.93
C TYR A 122 -15.14 11.57 4.43
N GLU A 123 -16.33 12.13 4.36
CA GLU A 123 -16.58 13.49 4.84
C GLU A 123 -16.43 13.63 6.35
N THR A 124 -16.71 12.57 7.09
CA THR A 124 -16.66 12.59 8.55
C THR A 124 -15.28 12.25 9.11
N SER A 125 -14.41 11.72 8.28
CA SER A 125 -13.06 11.33 8.69
C SER A 125 -12.06 12.45 8.42
#